data_57aa5a7c28421d5c8d87a0bdf03d89e7
#
_entry.id   57aa5a7c28421d5c8d87a0bdf03d89e7
#
_cell.length_a   1.000
_cell.length_b   1.000
_cell.length_c   1.000
_cell.angle_alpha   90.00
_cell.angle_beta   90.00
_cell.angle_gamma   90.00
#
_symmetry.space_group_name_H-M   'P 1'
#
loop_
_entity.id
_entity.type
_entity.pdbx_description
1 polymer ?
#
loop_
_entity_poly.entity_id
_entity_poly.type
_entity_poly.pdbx_seq_one_letter_code
_entity_poly.pdbx_strand_id
1 'polypeptide(L)'
;MSGVTVVLCPALDPDLDDGPRRELAAALAGWGIRVVVPRRQQRDGAELADERLLMAAWVADQAVAITGAQVEGPLIIVSSGPANRAVPALGFSQRASRRSIVGYVLLDGPLPDPSRAGRDWPDAPVLYVSASGTDDSTRAAQLRGWRTLTEDPISAVTSLARGWPDTMP
;
A
#
# COMPACT_ATOMS: atom_id res chain seq x y z
N MET A 1 9.23 0.39 -22.56
CA MET A 1 9.17 -0.37 -21.29
C MET A 1 8.16 0.35 -20.40
N SER A 2 7.01 -0.28 -20.15
CA SER A 2 6.03 0.29 -19.20
C SER A 2 6.64 0.26 -17.81
N GLY A 3 6.97 1.44 -17.28
CA GLY A 3 7.51 1.55 -15.92
C GLY A 3 6.47 1.11 -14.88
N VAL A 4 6.95 0.80 -13.68
CA VAL A 4 6.11 0.51 -12.52
C VAL A 4 5.27 1.74 -12.17
N THR A 5 4.02 1.52 -11.79
CA THR A 5 3.15 2.56 -11.22
C THR A 5 3.00 2.35 -9.72
N VAL A 6 3.27 3.38 -8.95
CA VAL A 6 3.08 3.37 -7.50
C VAL A 6 1.69 3.89 -7.15
N VAL A 7 0.94 3.11 -6.41
CA VAL A 7 -0.38 3.50 -5.88
C VAL A 7 -0.22 3.87 -4.42
N LEU A 8 -0.39 5.14 -4.10
CA LEU A 8 -0.33 5.65 -2.73
C LEU A 8 -1.73 5.67 -2.12
N CYS A 9 -2.07 4.64 -1.39
CA CYS A 9 -3.39 4.52 -0.76
C CYS A 9 -3.57 5.53 0.37
N PRO A 10 -4.77 6.13 0.53
CA PRO A 10 -5.07 7.00 1.65
C PRO A 10 -5.13 6.22 2.97
N ALA A 11 -4.97 6.92 4.08
CA ALA A 11 -5.25 6.36 5.39
C ALA A 11 -6.71 5.88 5.49
N LEU A 12 -6.95 4.89 6.35
CA LEU A 12 -8.30 4.39 6.61
C LEU A 12 -9.14 5.44 7.35
N ASP A 13 -8.52 6.15 8.30
CA ASP A 13 -9.14 7.23 9.03
C ASP A 13 -9.14 8.51 8.18
N PRO A 14 -10.34 9.09 7.90
CA PRO A 14 -10.45 10.30 7.09
C PRO A 14 -9.87 11.55 7.75
N ASP A 15 -9.74 11.56 9.07
CA ASP A 15 -9.27 12.73 9.84
C ASP A 15 -7.74 12.80 9.94
N LEU A 16 -7.02 11.73 9.55
CA LEU A 16 -5.57 11.76 9.55
C LEU A 16 -5.01 12.71 8.49
N ASP A 17 -3.90 13.37 8.85
CA ASP A 17 -3.18 14.26 7.93
C ASP A 17 -2.69 13.49 6.68
N ASP A 18 -2.99 14.06 5.52
CA ASP A 18 -2.60 13.53 4.22
C ASP A 18 -1.27 14.14 3.70
N GLY A 19 -0.66 15.00 4.48
CA GLY A 19 0.60 15.69 4.14
C GLY A 19 1.71 14.73 3.75
N PRO A 20 2.07 13.74 4.58
CA PRO A 20 3.16 12.80 4.28
C PRO A 20 2.93 12.02 2.97
N ARG A 21 1.69 11.64 2.68
CA ARG A 21 1.35 10.95 1.43
C ARG A 21 1.52 11.87 0.22
N ARG A 22 1.14 13.14 0.33
CA ARG A 22 1.32 14.14 -0.73
C ARG A 22 2.80 14.45 -0.97
N GLU A 23 3.59 14.54 0.08
CA GLU A 23 5.05 14.71 -0.02
C GLU A 23 5.69 13.53 -0.74
N LEU A 24 5.32 12.30 -0.37
CA LEU A 24 5.78 11.09 -1.04
C LEU A 24 5.38 11.08 -2.53
N ALA A 25 4.14 11.46 -2.84
CA ALA A 25 3.67 11.55 -4.23
C ALA A 25 4.50 12.56 -5.04
N ALA A 26 4.76 13.74 -4.48
CA ALA A 26 5.56 14.78 -5.12
C ALA A 26 7.01 14.33 -5.35
N ALA A 27 7.61 13.68 -4.35
CA ALA A 27 8.96 13.14 -4.46
C ALA A 27 9.08 12.08 -5.56
N LEU A 28 8.17 11.11 -5.60
CA LEU A 28 8.14 10.06 -6.63
C LEU A 28 7.94 10.65 -8.03
N ALA A 29 7.02 11.60 -8.17
CA ALA A 29 6.79 12.28 -9.44
C ALA A 29 8.02 13.08 -9.89
N GLY A 30 8.74 13.71 -8.96
CA GLY A 30 10.01 14.40 -9.23
C GLY A 30 11.10 13.46 -9.77
N TRP A 31 11.04 12.17 -9.44
CA TRP A 31 11.91 11.14 -9.98
C TRP A 31 11.40 10.51 -11.29
N GLY A 32 10.30 11.02 -11.84
CA GLY A 32 9.69 10.49 -13.06
C GLY A 32 8.92 9.18 -12.87
N ILE A 33 8.62 8.80 -11.62
CA ILE A 33 7.85 7.60 -11.30
C ILE A 33 6.37 7.94 -11.45
N ARG A 34 5.63 7.09 -12.16
CA ARG A 34 4.18 7.23 -12.28
C ARG A 34 3.49 6.94 -10.96
N VAL A 35 2.67 7.87 -10.49
CA VAL A 35 1.98 7.75 -9.22
C VAL A 35 0.48 7.88 -9.42
N VAL A 36 -0.28 7.00 -8.78
CA VAL A 36 -1.72 7.13 -8.59
C VAL A 36 -1.97 7.48 -7.14
N VAL A 37 -2.65 8.59 -6.90
CA VAL A 37 -3.02 9.06 -5.57
C VAL A 37 -4.54 9.05 -5.46
N PRO A 38 -5.15 7.95 -5.04
CA PRO A 38 -6.59 7.86 -4.88
C PRO A 38 -7.10 8.94 -3.93
N ARG A 39 -8.20 9.57 -4.29
CA ARG A 39 -8.83 10.55 -3.40
C ARG A 39 -9.46 9.84 -2.21
N ARG A 40 -9.34 10.46 -1.05
CA ARG A 40 -10.07 10.04 0.13
C ARG A 40 -11.55 10.32 -0.07
N GLN A 41 -12.39 9.32 0.15
CA GLN A 41 -13.84 9.49 0.09
C GLN A 41 -14.36 9.95 1.44
N GLN A 42 -15.28 10.90 1.41
CA GLN A 42 -15.99 11.34 2.59
C GLN A 42 -17.05 10.28 2.94
N ARG A 43 -17.08 9.84 4.21
CA ARG A 43 -18.00 8.81 4.69
C ARG A 43 -18.89 9.36 5.79
N ASP A 44 -20.09 8.83 5.91
CA ASP A 44 -20.98 9.16 7.01
C ASP A 44 -20.64 8.37 8.29
N GLY A 45 -21.21 8.80 9.42
CA GLY A 45 -20.89 8.23 10.72
C GLY A 45 -21.26 6.74 10.87
N ALA A 46 -22.22 6.23 10.10
CA ALA A 46 -22.63 4.83 10.15
C ALA A 46 -21.58 3.91 9.52
N GLU A 47 -20.96 4.34 8.42
CA GLU A 47 -19.86 3.60 7.77
C GLU A 47 -18.58 3.60 8.64
N LEU A 48 -18.34 4.70 9.38
CA LEU A 48 -17.17 4.82 10.25
C LEU A 48 -17.28 3.95 11.52
N ALA A 49 -18.49 3.58 11.93
CA ALA A 49 -18.76 2.80 13.14
C ALA A 49 -18.46 1.30 13.00
N ASP A 50 -18.44 0.77 11.76
CA ASP A 50 -18.14 -0.64 11.47
C ASP A 50 -16.84 -0.78 10.69
N GLU A 51 -15.79 -1.29 11.36
CA GLU A 51 -14.45 -1.48 10.76
C GLU A 51 -14.49 -2.35 9.50
N ARG A 52 -15.36 -3.34 9.43
CA ARG A 52 -15.48 -4.21 8.26
C ARG A 52 -16.06 -3.48 7.06
N LEU A 53 -17.12 -2.71 7.29
CA LEU A 53 -17.72 -1.88 6.25
C LEU A 53 -16.75 -0.81 5.78
N LEU A 54 -16.06 -0.17 6.72
CA LEU A 54 -15.04 0.83 6.42
C LEU A 54 -13.91 0.25 5.54
N MET A 55 -13.38 -0.93 5.90
CA MET A 55 -12.35 -1.59 5.10
C MET A 55 -12.87 -2.00 3.71
N ALA A 56 -14.07 -2.58 3.63
CA ALA A 56 -14.65 -2.99 2.35
C ALA A 56 -14.87 -1.80 1.42
N ALA A 57 -15.40 -0.72 1.94
CA ALA A 57 -15.61 0.51 1.20
C ALA A 57 -14.28 1.15 0.78
N TRP A 58 -13.28 1.16 1.67
CA TRP A 58 -11.93 1.63 1.32
C TRP A 58 -11.33 0.83 0.16
N VAL A 59 -11.42 -0.51 0.19
CA VAL A 59 -10.95 -1.37 -0.91
C VAL A 59 -11.65 -1.05 -2.22
N ALA A 60 -12.98 -0.88 -2.19
CA ALA A 60 -13.75 -0.53 -3.38
C ALA A 60 -13.32 0.82 -3.98
N ASP A 61 -13.13 1.83 -3.14
CA ASP A 61 -12.66 3.15 -3.58
C ASP A 61 -11.29 3.10 -4.26
N GLN A 62 -10.35 2.34 -3.65
CA GLN A 62 -9.03 2.18 -4.25
C GLN A 62 -9.11 1.45 -5.60
N ALA A 63 -9.93 0.39 -5.69
CA ALA A 63 -10.12 -0.37 -6.92
C ALA A 63 -10.70 0.49 -8.04
N VAL A 64 -11.69 1.34 -7.72
CA VAL A 64 -12.29 2.30 -8.66
C VAL A 64 -11.26 3.34 -9.09
N ALA A 65 -10.51 3.91 -8.17
CA ALA A 65 -9.50 4.92 -8.46
C ALA A 65 -8.38 4.38 -9.38
N ILE A 66 -7.89 3.16 -9.10
CA ILE A 66 -6.87 2.51 -9.92
C ILE A 66 -7.42 2.22 -11.32
N THR A 67 -8.69 1.81 -11.41
CA THR A 67 -9.34 1.56 -12.70
C THR A 67 -9.52 2.86 -13.51
N GLY A 68 -9.98 3.92 -12.86
CA GLY A 68 -10.16 5.23 -13.47
C GLY A 68 -8.87 5.90 -13.93
N ALA A 69 -7.75 5.58 -13.28
CA ALA A 69 -6.43 6.06 -13.67
C ALA A 69 -5.86 5.39 -14.93
N GLN A 70 -6.54 4.38 -15.46
CA GLN A 70 -6.14 3.63 -16.67
C GLN A 70 -4.66 3.23 -16.63
N VAL A 71 -4.26 2.63 -15.51
CA VAL A 71 -2.86 2.25 -15.28
C VAL A 71 -2.48 1.11 -16.21
N GLU A 72 -1.41 1.31 -16.96
CA GLU A 72 -0.74 0.29 -17.75
C GLU A 72 0.52 -0.17 -17.03
N GLY A 73 0.75 -1.49 -17.01
CA GLY A 73 1.92 -2.08 -16.39
C GLY A 73 1.73 -2.50 -14.93
N PRO A 74 2.83 -2.92 -14.29
CA PRO A 74 2.79 -3.46 -12.94
C PRO A 74 2.59 -2.39 -11.88
N LEU A 75 1.98 -2.80 -10.75
CA LEU A 75 1.67 -1.93 -9.62
C LEU A 75 2.56 -2.24 -8.41
N ILE A 76 2.97 -1.19 -7.71
CA ILE A 76 3.39 -1.25 -6.31
C ILE A 76 2.29 -0.59 -5.47
N ILE A 77 1.75 -1.31 -4.50
CA ILE A 77 0.74 -0.77 -3.58
C ILE A 77 1.44 -0.31 -2.31
N VAL A 78 1.27 0.96 -1.97
CA VAL A 78 1.79 1.58 -0.74
C VAL A 78 0.63 1.94 0.16
N SER A 79 0.69 1.52 1.40
CA SER A 79 -0.33 1.74 2.43
C SER A 79 0.31 2.08 3.77
N SER A 80 -0.40 2.73 4.66
CA SER A 80 0.09 3.13 5.97
C SER A 80 -0.92 2.93 7.08
N GLY A 81 -0.42 2.66 8.29
CA GLY A 81 -1.23 2.55 9.50
C GLY A 81 -2.29 1.45 9.41
N PRO A 82 -3.49 1.69 9.96
CA PRO A 82 -4.57 0.69 9.97
C PRO A 82 -5.02 0.20 8.59
N ALA A 83 -4.82 1.00 7.52
CA ALA A 83 -5.14 0.62 6.15
C ALA A 83 -4.33 -0.60 5.65
N ASN A 84 -3.17 -0.88 6.25
CA ASN A 84 -2.37 -2.06 5.95
C ASN A 84 -3.18 -3.36 6.05
N ARG A 85 -4.15 -3.42 6.96
CA ARG A 85 -5.02 -4.60 7.15
C ARG A 85 -5.90 -4.90 5.94
N ALA A 86 -6.23 -3.89 5.13
CA ALA A 86 -7.09 -4.02 3.96
C ALA A 86 -6.30 -4.33 2.66
N VAL A 87 -4.98 -4.22 2.68
CA VAL A 87 -4.11 -4.44 1.50
C VAL A 87 -4.30 -5.82 0.84
N PRO A 88 -4.44 -6.95 1.59
CA PRO A 88 -4.69 -8.24 0.95
C PRO A 88 -5.96 -8.27 0.10
N ALA A 89 -7.04 -7.67 0.58
CA ALA A 89 -8.30 -7.59 -0.16
C ALA A 89 -8.18 -6.71 -1.40
N LEU A 90 -7.43 -5.60 -1.32
CA LEU A 90 -7.12 -4.77 -2.48
C LEU A 90 -6.28 -5.55 -3.49
N GLY A 91 -5.25 -6.27 -3.05
CA GLY A 91 -4.42 -7.13 -3.89
C GLY A 91 -5.26 -8.17 -4.64
N PHE A 92 -6.16 -8.85 -3.94
CA PHE A 92 -7.09 -9.79 -4.55
C PHE A 92 -7.98 -9.12 -5.61
N SER A 93 -8.53 -7.93 -5.30
CA SER A 93 -9.36 -7.16 -6.25
C SER A 93 -8.60 -6.80 -7.53
N GLN A 94 -7.32 -6.40 -7.41
CA GLN A 94 -6.51 -6.06 -8.58
C GLN A 94 -6.18 -7.28 -9.43
N ARG A 95 -5.87 -8.43 -8.82
CA ARG A 95 -5.67 -9.71 -9.55
C ARG A 95 -6.93 -10.14 -10.27
N ALA A 96 -8.09 -10.05 -9.63
CA ALA A 96 -9.38 -10.35 -10.26
C ALA A 96 -9.62 -9.45 -11.50
N SER A 97 -9.09 -8.24 -11.48
CA SER A 97 -9.09 -7.30 -12.61
C SER A 97 -7.92 -7.51 -13.57
N ARG A 98 -7.19 -8.62 -13.47
CA ARG A 98 -6.02 -8.99 -14.30
C ARG A 98 -4.88 -7.98 -14.28
N ARG A 99 -4.71 -7.24 -13.17
CA ARG A 99 -3.59 -6.34 -12.98
C ARG A 99 -2.46 -7.05 -12.25
N SER A 100 -1.23 -6.83 -12.70
CA SER A 100 -0.04 -7.36 -12.06
C SER A 100 0.35 -6.47 -10.89
N ILE A 101 0.48 -7.06 -9.70
CA ILE A 101 1.12 -6.41 -8.56
C ILE A 101 2.51 -7.03 -8.42
N VAL A 102 3.51 -6.18 -8.34
CA VAL A 102 4.92 -6.59 -8.20
C VAL A 102 5.49 -6.30 -6.83
N GLY A 103 4.74 -5.63 -5.97
CA GLY A 103 5.13 -5.42 -4.59
C GLY A 103 4.13 -4.67 -3.74
N TYR A 104 4.28 -4.88 -2.43
CA TYR A 104 3.53 -4.18 -1.39
C TYR A 104 4.51 -3.45 -0.48
N VAL A 105 4.23 -2.20 -0.17
CA VAL A 105 4.95 -1.42 0.83
C VAL A 105 3.98 -1.04 1.94
N LEU A 106 4.25 -1.50 3.13
CA LEU A 106 3.45 -1.22 4.33
C LEU A 106 4.25 -0.28 5.22
N LEU A 107 3.73 0.93 5.41
CA LEU A 107 4.37 1.97 6.21
C LEU A 107 3.73 2.02 7.59
N ASP A 108 4.51 1.79 8.62
CA ASP A 108 4.08 1.81 10.01
C ASP A 108 2.70 1.16 10.27
N GLY A 109 2.39 0.85 11.51
CA GLY A 109 1.09 0.33 11.90
C GLY A 109 0.93 -1.18 11.82
N PRO A 110 -0.29 -1.70 12.00
CA PRO A 110 -0.55 -3.13 12.15
C PRO A 110 -0.40 -3.86 10.82
N LEU A 111 0.09 -5.09 10.89
CA LEU A 111 0.18 -5.98 9.75
C LEU A 111 -1.19 -6.62 9.44
N PRO A 112 -1.43 -7.04 8.18
CA PRO A 112 -2.57 -7.86 7.84
C PRO A 112 -2.62 -9.15 8.67
N ASP A 113 -3.82 -9.56 9.08
CA ASP A 113 -4.03 -10.82 9.76
C ASP A 113 -3.85 -11.99 8.77
N PRO A 114 -2.91 -12.93 9.03
CA PRO A 114 -2.67 -14.06 8.13
C PRO A 114 -3.91 -14.94 7.91
N SER A 115 -4.76 -15.05 8.93
CA SER A 115 -5.98 -15.87 8.84
C SER A 115 -7.04 -15.26 7.90
N ARG A 116 -6.98 -13.94 7.69
CA ARG A 116 -7.92 -13.18 6.87
C ARG A 116 -7.35 -12.76 5.52
N ALA A 117 -6.02 -12.79 5.38
CA ALA A 117 -5.34 -12.35 4.16
C ALA A 117 -5.55 -13.29 2.96
N GLY A 118 -6.05 -14.52 3.20
CA GLY A 118 -6.16 -15.57 2.19
C GLY A 118 -4.86 -16.35 2.02
N ARG A 119 -4.98 -17.60 1.48
CA ARG A 119 -3.84 -18.52 1.37
C ARG A 119 -2.76 -18.03 0.39
N ASP A 120 -3.17 -17.27 -0.61
CA ASP A 120 -2.31 -16.85 -1.72
C ASP A 120 -1.73 -15.44 -1.51
N TRP A 121 -1.93 -14.84 -0.35
CA TRP A 121 -1.33 -13.56 -0.03
C TRP A 121 -0.20 -13.72 1.00
N PRO A 122 0.95 -13.06 0.82
CA PRO A 122 1.30 -12.16 -0.28
C PRO A 122 1.67 -12.89 -1.57
N ASP A 123 1.12 -12.44 -2.68
CA ASP A 123 1.38 -12.92 -4.03
C ASP A 123 2.53 -12.16 -4.72
N ALA A 124 3.08 -11.19 -4.04
CA ALA A 124 4.24 -10.40 -4.42
C ALA A 124 5.05 -10.07 -3.16
N PRO A 125 6.33 -9.70 -3.29
CA PRO A 125 7.16 -9.32 -2.18
C PRO A 125 6.56 -8.18 -1.34
N VAL A 126 6.76 -8.26 -0.02
CA VAL A 126 6.31 -7.25 0.94
C VAL A 126 7.51 -6.58 1.56
N LEU A 127 7.52 -5.25 1.54
CA LEU A 127 8.42 -4.41 2.31
C LEU A 127 7.65 -3.76 3.45
N TYR A 128 8.11 -3.93 4.67
CA TYR A 128 7.62 -3.21 5.83
C TYR A 128 8.62 -2.11 6.21
N VAL A 129 8.14 -0.88 6.27
CA VAL A 129 8.95 0.29 6.66
C VAL A 129 8.41 0.83 7.97
N SER A 130 9.27 0.91 8.99
CA SER A 130 8.91 1.44 10.29
C SER A 130 9.88 2.53 10.71
N ALA A 131 9.36 3.66 11.16
CA ALA A 131 10.17 4.76 11.67
C ALA A 131 10.94 4.38 12.94
N SER A 132 10.40 3.48 13.78
CA SER A 132 11.05 3.04 15.02
C SER A 132 11.97 1.84 14.87
N GLY A 133 11.70 0.95 13.92
CA GLY A 133 12.46 -0.27 13.66
C GLY A 133 12.42 -1.34 14.76
N THR A 134 11.75 -1.09 15.87
CA THR A 134 11.75 -1.97 17.06
C THR A 134 10.36 -2.34 17.56
N ASP A 135 9.31 -1.97 16.82
CA ASP A 135 7.93 -2.28 17.19
C ASP A 135 7.57 -3.76 16.94
N ASP A 136 6.47 -4.20 17.55
CA ASP A 136 5.99 -5.58 17.42
C ASP A 136 5.63 -5.93 15.97
N SER A 137 5.20 -4.96 15.18
CA SER A 137 4.90 -5.14 13.76
C SER A 137 6.16 -5.41 12.95
N THR A 138 7.26 -4.71 13.22
CA THR A 138 8.58 -4.98 12.60
C THR A 138 9.01 -6.41 12.89
N ARG A 139 8.94 -6.83 14.15
CA ARG A 139 9.29 -8.21 14.53
C ARG A 139 8.39 -9.22 13.83
N ALA A 140 7.09 -8.98 13.80
CA ALA A 140 6.14 -9.87 13.12
C ALA A 140 6.38 -9.93 11.60
N ALA A 141 6.76 -8.83 10.96
CA ALA A 141 7.14 -8.80 9.54
C ALA A 141 8.38 -9.65 9.27
N GLN A 142 9.41 -9.53 10.11
CA GLN A 142 10.63 -10.35 10.03
C GLN A 142 10.33 -11.84 10.19
N LEU A 143 9.47 -12.21 11.15
CA LEU A 143 9.05 -13.61 11.35
C LEU A 143 8.29 -14.19 10.15
N ARG A 144 7.65 -13.33 9.34
CA ARG A 144 7.01 -13.72 8.07
C ARG A 144 7.99 -13.79 6.89
N GLY A 145 9.26 -13.50 7.11
CA GLY A 145 10.28 -13.43 6.07
C GLY A 145 10.17 -12.19 5.18
N TRP A 146 9.44 -11.16 5.61
CA TRP A 146 9.33 -9.92 4.87
C TRP A 146 10.57 -9.05 5.08
N ARG A 147 10.94 -8.31 4.05
CA ARG A 147 11.99 -7.31 4.17
C ARG A 147 11.49 -6.16 5.06
N THR A 148 12.35 -5.75 6.03
CA THR A 148 12.06 -4.62 6.91
C THR A 148 13.12 -3.54 6.73
N LEU A 149 12.70 -2.29 6.71
CA LEU A 149 13.59 -1.12 6.67
C LEU A 149 13.22 -0.15 7.80
N THR A 150 14.27 0.47 8.35
CA THR A 150 14.14 1.57 9.31
C THR A 150 14.75 2.80 8.68
N GLU A 151 14.00 3.43 7.82
CA GLU A 151 14.42 4.62 7.11
C GLU A 151 13.21 5.49 6.76
N ASP A 152 13.48 6.68 6.26
CA ASP A 152 12.44 7.57 5.77
C ASP A 152 11.61 6.90 4.66
N PRO A 153 10.26 6.90 4.76
CA PRO A 153 9.39 6.29 3.77
C PRO A 153 9.61 6.78 2.33
N ILE A 154 9.97 8.04 2.14
CA ILE A 154 10.24 8.61 0.81
C ILE A 154 11.44 7.91 0.19
N SER A 155 12.53 7.80 0.95
CA SER A 155 13.75 7.11 0.51
C SER A 155 13.50 5.64 0.20
N ALA A 156 12.80 4.94 1.09
CA ALA A 156 12.49 3.53 0.93
C ALA A 156 11.65 3.25 -0.32
N VAL A 157 10.54 3.95 -0.50
CA VAL A 157 9.63 3.75 -1.65
C VAL A 157 10.29 4.18 -2.96
N THR A 158 11.04 5.30 -2.95
CA THR A 158 11.76 5.79 -4.15
C THR A 158 12.81 4.79 -4.60
N SER A 159 13.62 4.29 -3.68
CA SER A 159 14.66 3.28 -3.98
C SER A 159 14.05 2.01 -4.56
N LEU A 160 12.95 1.55 -3.98
CA LEU A 160 12.23 0.38 -4.45
C LEU A 160 11.66 0.58 -5.86
N ALA A 161 10.94 1.67 -6.08
CA ALA A 161 10.31 1.94 -7.36
C ALA A 161 11.32 2.12 -8.51
N ARG A 162 12.52 2.61 -8.21
CA ARG A 162 13.60 2.77 -9.19
C ARG A 162 14.38 1.48 -9.44
N GLY A 163 14.53 0.65 -8.43
CA GLY A 163 15.31 -0.60 -8.50
C GLY A 163 14.45 -1.87 -8.71
N TRP A 164 13.14 -1.73 -8.83
CA TRP A 164 12.28 -2.87 -9.10
C TRP A 164 12.41 -3.30 -10.58
N PRO A 165 12.74 -4.55 -10.94
CA PRO A 165 12.72 -5.78 -10.16
C PRO A 165 14.08 -6.20 -9.55
N ASP A 166 15.15 -5.45 -9.75
CA ASP A 166 16.53 -5.88 -9.46
C ASP A 166 16.88 -5.98 -7.96
N THR A 167 16.01 -5.48 -7.08
CA THR A 167 16.29 -5.37 -5.63
C THR A 167 15.55 -6.36 -4.75
N MET A 168 14.74 -7.24 -5.33
CA MET A 168 14.01 -8.26 -4.57
C MET A 168 14.55 -9.66 -4.88
N PRO A 169 14.85 -10.45 -3.83
CA PRO A 169 15.29 -11.84 -3.99
C PRO A 169 14.18 -12.74 -4.53
#